data_8db37926f70106a5fd9ce9e1230f3148
#
_entry.id   8db37926f70106a5fd9ce9e1230f3148
#
_cell.length_a   1.000
_cell.length_b   1.000
_cell.length_c   1.000
_cell.angle_alpha   90.00
_cell.angle_beta   90.00
_cell.angle_gamma   90.00
#
_symmetry.space_group_name_H-M   'P 1'
#
loop_
_entity.id
_entity.type
_entity.pdbx_description
1 polymer ?
#
loop_
_entity_poly.entity_id
_entity_poly.type
_entity_poly.pdbx_seq_one_letter_code
_entity_poly.pdbx_strand_id
1 'polypeptide(L)'
;VASGLDEYGGFLPPDIAEQDLIDVISAERQKAIEDHLKSSRTALSEMEVRIRFGKAAIEIIRDVMAFDHDLVMKTAVGGSGLAARLFGSTALKLIRKCPCPVWIAHPEAPVTPRRVLAAIDPMPATDRSDNLNRQILETASQMAQMGGGRLDVLHGWHLPGESRLTFGRTKISPDKLERMRAMAEKVHRQKTNDLLERMQSTISSANLHVVQGKPTETVLSFAEREKSDLIVIGTADQSALAGMLLGSTAESVVEKSRTSVLAIKPQGFTSPIKPR
;
A
#
# COMPACT_ATOMS: atom_id res chain seq x y z
N VAL A 1 -8.49 14.62 10.11
CA VAL A 1 -8.44 14.51 11.58
C VAL A 1 -7.66 15.70 12.09
N ALA A 2 -8.26 16.52 12.96
CA ALA A 2 -7.57 17.63 13.60
C ALA A 2 -6.54 17.05 14.60
N SER A 3 -5.35 17.66 14.69
CA SER A 3 -4.41 17.37 15.76
C SER A 3 -5.12 17.62 17.11
N GLY A 4 -4.86 16.77 18.08
CA GLY A 4 -5.62 16.78 19.32
C GLY A 4 -5.48 18.09 20.07
N LEU A 5 -6.41 18.33 20.96
CA LEU A 5 -6.40 19.44 21.90
C LEU A 5 -5.14 19.49 22.80
N ASP A 6 -4.29 18.45 22.70
CA ASP A 6 -2.97 18.43 23.35
C ASP A 6 -2.11 19.65 23.00
N GLU A 7 -2.33 20.30 21.83
CA GLU A 7 -1.68 21.57 21.48
C GLU A 7 -2.18 22.75 22.30
N TYR A 8 -3.39 22.64 22.88
CA TYR A 8 -3.98 23.61 23.79
C TYR A 8 -3.91 23.16 25.26
N GLY A 9 -3.39 21.94 25.50
CA GLY A 9 -3.33 21.32 26.81
C GLY A 9 -2.53 22.15 27.81
N GLY A 10 -3.21 22.66 28.85
CA GLY A 10 -2.66 23.48 29.90
C GLY A 10 -2.91 24.99 29.77
N PHE A 11 -3.50 25.46 28.68
CA PHE A 11 -3.82 26.88 28.46
C PHE A 11 -5.33 27.16 28.33
N LEU A 12 -6.19 26.14 28.52
CA LEU A 12 -7.63 26.39 28.53
C LEU A 12 -8.04 27.13 29.81
N PRO A 13 -8.65 28.34 29.68
CA PRO A 13 -9.23 28.99 30.81
C PRO A 13 -10.25 28.09 31.51
N PRO A 14 -10.37 28.15 32.85
CA PRO A 14 -11.28 27.23 33.60
C PRO A 14 -12.75 27.35 33.24
N ASP A 15 -13.13 28.44 32.60
CA ASP A 15 -14.50 28.77 32.16
C ASP A 15 -14.82 28.31 30.74
N ILE A 16 -13.85 27.76 29.99
CA ILE A 16 -14.09 27.20 28.66
C ILE A 16 -14.12 25.69 28.74
N ALA A 17 -15.27 25.11 28.42
CA ALA A 17 -15.37 23.66 28.33
C ALA A 17 -14.62 23.17 27.07
N GLU A 18 -13.87 22.07 27.23
CA GLU A 18 -13.14 21.41 26.11
C GLU A 18 -14.09 21.10 24.93
N GLN A 19 -15.35 20.77 25.22
CA GLN A 19 -16.37 20.47 24.21
C GLN A 19 -16.72 21.69 23.38
N ASP A 20 -16.82 22.87 23.97
CA ASP A 20 -17.14 24.12 23.25
C ASP A 20 -16.04 24.44 22.23
N LEU A 21 -14.78 24.21 22.60
CA LEU A 21 -13.64 24.40 21.69
C LEU A 21 -13.65 23.37 20.54
N ILE A 22 -13.94 22.11 20.85
CA ILE A 22 -14.13 21.06 19.85
C ILE A 22 -15.20 21.44 18.85
N ASP A 23 -16.35 21.93 19.30
CA ASP A 23 -17.49 22.29 18.46
C ASP A 23 -17.14 23.48 17.55
N VAL A 24 -16.48 24.51 18.07
CA VAL A 24 -16.03 25.66 17.26
C VAL A 24 -15.02 25.24 16.19
N ILE A 25 -13.98 24.48 16.58
CA ILE A 25 -12.96 24.01 15.63
C ILE A 25 -13.59 23.08 14.57
N SER A 26 -14.52 22.21 15.00
CA SER A 26 -15.22 21.32 14.08
C SER A 26 -16.00 22.10 13.02
N ALA A 27 -16.78 23.08 13.46
CA ALA A 27 -17.60 23.91 12.54
C ALA A 27 -16.71 24.69 11.56
N GLU A 28 -15.61 25.28 12.04
CA GLU A 28 -14.67 26.02 11.19
C GLU A 28 -14.02 25.10 10.15
N ARG A 29 -13.53 23.93 10.57
CA ARG A 29 -12.89 22.96 9.68
C ARG A 29 -13.87 22.37 8.67
N GLN A 30 -15.08 22.06 9.10
CA GLN A 30 -16.13 21.56 8.21
C GLN A 30 -16.44 22.57 7.12
N LYS A 31 -16.68 23.84 7.50
CA LYS A 31 -16.93 24.92 6.55
C LYS A 31 -15.78 25.10 5.56
N ALA A 32 -14.53 25.10 6.03
CA ALA A 32 -13.37 25.24 5.16
C ALA A 32 -13.28 24.11 4.12
N ILE A 33 -13.58 22.86 4.53
CA ILE A 33 -13.60 21.69 3.63
C ILE A 33 -14.75 21.82 2.62
N GLU A 34 -15.95 22.15 3.07
CA GLU A 34 -17.11 22.35 2.19
C GLU A 34 -16.88 23.44 1.15
N ASP A 35 -16.29 24.58 1.55
CA ASP A 35 -15.97 25.68 0.65
C ASP A 35 -14.91 25.28 -0.38
N HIS A 36 -13.90 24.50 0.04
CA HIS A 36 -12.90 23.93 -0.88
C HIS A 36 -13.53 22.94 -1.88
N LEU A 37 -14.40 22.06 -1.42
CA LEU A 37 -15.09 21.09 -2.27
C LEU A 37 -16.03 21.79 -3.28
N LYS A 38 -16.77 22.82 -2.86
CA LYS A 38 -17.60 23.63 -3.77
C LYS A 38 -16.75 24.28 -4.88
N SER A 39 -15.56 24.76 -4.54
CA SER A 39 -14.64 25.36 -5.52
C SER A 39 -14.09 24.35 -6.53
N SER A 40 -14.00 23.08 -6.16
CA SER A 40 -13.42 22.00 -6.96
C SER A 40 -14.36 21.39 -8.01
N ARG A 41 -15.59 21.89 -8.17
CA ARG A 41 -16.65 21.33 -9.05
C ARG A 41 -16.94 19.84 -8.79
N THR A 42 -16.62 19.34 -7.62
CA THR A 42 -16.90 17.95 -7.24
C THR A 42 -18.34 17.84 -6.80
N ALA A 43 -19.02 16.76 -7.18
CA ALA A 43 -20.40 16.50 -6.75
C ALA A 43 -20.43 16.26 -5.23
N LEU A 44 -20.81 17.31 -4.48
CA LEU A 44 -20.86 17.28 -3.01
C LEU A 44 -22.02 16.46 -2.46
N SER A 45 -23.03 16.20 -3.29
CA SER A 45 -24.27 15.54 -2.87
C SER A 45 -24.08 14.11 -2.33
N GLU A 46 -22.93 13.50 -2.62
CA GLU A 46 -22.61 12.13 -2.21
C GLU A 46 -21.46 12.06 -1.16
N MET A 47 -20.99 13.22 -0.69
CA MET A 47 -19.86 13.27 0.25
C MET A 47 -20.33 13.67 1.64
N GLU A 48 -19.91 12.92 2.64
CA GLU A 48 -20.07 13.26 4.05
C GLU A 48 -18.75 13.74 4.63
N VAL A 49 -18.77 14.91 5.27
CA VAL A 49 -17.61 15.47 5.98
C VAL A 49 -17.73 15.17 7.46
N ARG A 50 -16.74 14.45 8.02
CA ARG A 50 -16.66 14.14 9.44
C ARG A 50 -15.35 14.65 10.03
N ILE A 51 -15.45 15.46 11.08
CA ILE A 51 -14.31 15.95 11.84
C ILE A 51 -14.08 15.02 13.03
N ARG A 52 -12.84 14.59 13.24
CA ARG A 52 -12.43 13.74 14.35
C ARG A 52 -11.19 14.32 15.02
N PHE A 53 -11.13 14.23 16.34
CA PHE A 53 -10.00 14.66 17.15
C PHE A 53 -9.24 13.44 17.69
N GLY A 54 -7.92 13.51 17.66
CA GLY A 54 -7.06 12.44 18.15
C GLY A 54 -5.94 12.06 17.19
N LYS A 55 -5.38 10.87 17.38
CA LYS A 55 -4.31 10.33 16.54
C LYS A 55 -4.87 9.94 15.18
N ALA A 56 -4.52 10.67 14.13
CA ALA A 56 -5.12 10.59 12.79
C ALA A 56 -5.32 9.13 12.29
N ALA A 57 -4.29 8.28 12.33
CA ALA A 57 -4.42 6.90 11.88
C ALA A 57 -5.44 6.08 12.70
N ILE A 58 -5.54 6.34 14.00
CA ILE A 58 -6.46 5.62 14.89
C ILE A 58 -7.90 6.02 14.59
N GLU A 59 -8.16 7.32 14.47
CA GLU A 59 -9.50 7.84 14.22
C GLU A 59 -10.01 7.46 12.82
N ILE A 60 -9.14 7.47 11.81
CA ILE A 60 -9.48 6.99 10.46
C ILE A 60 -9.85 5.49 10.51
N ILE A 61 -9.06 4.66 11.21
CA ILE A 61 -9.35 3.22 11.31
C ILE A 61 -10.67 2.97 12.08
N ARG A 62 -10.95 3.74 13.11
CA ARG A 62 -12.23 3.66 13.85
C ARG A 62 -13.41 4.02 12.96
N ASP A 63 -13.30 5.07 12.15
CA ASP A 63 -14.33 5.43 11.19
C ASP A 63 -14.50 4.35 10.10
N VAL A 64 -13.40 3.75 9.60
CA VAL A 64 -13.46 2.60 8.68
C VAL A 64 -14.29 1.47 9.28
N MET A 65 -14.05 1.11 10.54
CA MET A 65 -14.78 0.02 11.20
C MET A 65 -16.23 0.38 11.56
N ALA A 66 -16.49 1.66 11.86
CA ALA A 66 -17.82 2.12 12.25
C ALA A 66 -18.78 2.25 11.07
N PHE A 67 -18.26 2.57 9.89
CA PHE A 67 -19.03 2.86 8.67
C PHE A 67 -18.73 1.88 7.52
N ASP A 68 -17.98 0.83 7.79
CA ASP A 68 -17.69 -0.29 6.86
C ASP A 68 -17.09 0.18 5.52
N HIS A 69 -16.10 1.07 5.60
CA HIS A 69 -15.45 1.60 4.39
C HIS A 69 -14.57 0.56 3.70
N ASP A 70 -14.67 0.49 2.37
CA ASP A 70 -13.94 -0.47 1.53
C ASP A 70 -12.53 -0.02 1.17
N LEU A 71 -12.23 1.27 1.25
CA LEU A 71 -10.96 1.86 0.85
C LEU A 71 -10.63 3.10 1.67
N VAL A 72 -9.39 3.23 2.10
CA VAL A 72 -8.84 4.49 2.60
C VAL A 72 -7.91 5.09 1.55
N MET A 73 -8.18 6.33 1.12
CA MET A 73 -7.26 7.10 0.30
C MET A 73 -6.62 8.23 1.10
N LYS A 74 -5.30 8.36 0.98
CA LYS A 74 -4.54 9.44 1.60
C LYS A 74 -3.44 9.90 0.65
N THR A 75 -3.31 11.21 0.48
CA THR A 75 -2.17 11.77 -0.24
C THR A 75 -0.88 11.57 0.58
N ALA A 76 0.21 11.23 -0.11
CA ALA A 76 1.54 11.34 0.46
C ALA A 76 1.76 12.81 0.85
N VAL A 77 2.13 13.07 2.11
CA VAL A 77 2.35 14.45 2.55
C VAL A 77 3.60 14.97 1.87
N GLY A 78 3.43 15.93 0.96
CA GLY A 78 4.50 16.77 0.47
C GLY A 78 4.89 17.76 1.57
N GLY A 79 5.93 17.49 2.35
CA GLY A 79 6.61 18.53 3.11
C GLY A 79 7.47 19.35 2.14
N SER A 80 7.69 20.63 2.39
CA SER A 80 8.66 21.43 1.65
C SER A 80 10.09 20.94 1.97
N GLY A 81 10.88 20.58 0.95
CA GLY A 81 12.27 20.20 1.09
C GLY A 81 12.55 18.69 0.89
N LEU A 82 13.77 18.25 1.21
CA LEU A 82 14.23 16.86 1.08
C LEU A 82 13.37 15.84 1.86
N ALA A 83 12.68 16.26 2.93
CA ALA A 83 11.73 15.46 3.70
C ALA A 83 10.37 15.25 2.99
N ALA A 84 10.09 15.98 1.89
CA ALA A 84 8.86 15.89 1.10
C ALA A 84 8.64 14.54 0.40
N ARG A 85 9.59 13.62 0.49
CA ARG A 85 9.63 12.37 -0.29
C ARG A 85 9.27 11.11 0.49
N LEU A 86 8.92 11.23 1.77
CA LEU A 86 8.63 10.08 2.60
C LEU A 86 7.14 10.05 2.98
N PHE A 87 6.52 8.91 2.75
CA PHE A 87 5.18 8.65 3.25
C PHE A 87 5.16 8.78 4.79
N GLY A 88 4.43 9.73 5.32
CA GLY A 88 4.44 10.05 6.75
C GLY A 88 4.00 8.89 7.66
N SER A 89 4.29 8.99 8.94
CA SER A 89 3.99 7.97 9.97
C SER A 89 2.51 7.53 10.00
N THR A 90 1.58 8.40 9.60
CA THR A 90 0.15 8.07 9.48
C THR A 90 -0.10 7.05 8.37
N ALA A 91 0.55 7.19 7.19
CA ALA A 91 0.40 6.24 6.09
C ALA A 91 0.86 4.83 6.49
N LEU A 92 2.03 4.71 7.09
CA LEU A 92 2.54 3.42 7.57
C LEU A 92 1.63 2.78 8.64
N LYS A 93 1.09 3.58 9.56
CA LYS A 93 0.15 3.09 10.57
C LYS A 93 -1.16 2.60 9.93
N LEU A 94 -1.67 3.30 8.92
CA LEU A 94 -2.85 2.87 8.15
C LEU A 94 -2.56 1.55 7.44
N ILE A 95 -1.45 1.46 6.70
CA ILE A 95 -1.07 0.23 5.99
C ILE A 95 -0.88 -0.94 6.95
N ARG A 96 -0.37 -0.73 8.15
CA ARG A 96 -0.22 -1.81 9.15
C ARG A 96 -1.53 -2.25 9.80
N LYS A 97 -2.46 -1.33 10.03
CA LYS A 97 -3.57 -1.54 10.99
C LYS A 97 -4.97 -1.37 10.40
N CYS A 98 -5.13 -0.75 9.24
CA CYS A 98 -6.45 -0.57 8.62
C CYS A 98 -6.99 -1.91 8.12
N PRO A 99 -8.27 -2.25 8.37
CA PRO A 99 -8.84 -3.53 7.93
C PRO A 99 -9.14 -3.57 6.42
N CYS A 100 -9.34 -2.43 5.77
CA CYS A 100 -9.54 -2.33 4.34
C CYS A 100 -8.25 -1.95 3.59
N PRO A 101 -8.21 -2.05 2.25
CA PRO A 101 -7.14 -1.54 1.41
C PRO A 101 -6.82 -0.07 1.68
N VAL A 102 -5.53 0.29 1.51
CA VAL A 102 -5.06 1.66 1.72
C VAL A 102 -4.32 2.15 0.48
N TRP A 103 -4.83 3.20 -0.14
CA TRP A 103 -4.19 3.87 -1.27
C TRP A 103 -3.46 5.12 -0.80
N ILE A 104 -2.14 5.10 -0.90
CA ILE A 104 -1.33 6.28 -0.69
C ILE A 104 -1.04 6.91 -2.05
N ALA A 105 -1.73 7.99 -2.35
CA ALA A 105 -1.62 8.69 -3.62
C ALA A 105 -0.43 9.67 -3.61
N HIS A 106 0.41 9.60 -4.62
CA HIS A 106 1.45 10.60 -4.84
C HIS A 106 0.81 11.90 -5.37
N PRO A 107 1.20 13.09 -4.89
CA PRO A 107 0.55 14.36 -5.30
C PRO A 107 0.57 14.64 -6.79
N GLU A 108 1.63 14.18 -7.48
CA GLU A 108 1.81 14.38 -8.93
C GLU A 108 1.28 13.21 -9.77
N ALA A 109 0.74 12.16 -9.13
CA ALA A 109 0.22 11.00 -9.84
C ALA A 109 -1.14 11.32 -10.51
N PRO A 110 -1.42 10.72 -11.68
CA PRO A 110 -2.73 10.88 -12.30
C PRO A 110 -3.83 10.31 -11.40
N VAL A 111 -4.99 10.95 -11.40
CA VAL A 111 -6.19 10.48 -10.67
C VAL A 111 -6.60 9.09 -11.14
N THR A 112 -6.46 8.84 -12.45
CA THR A 112 -6.76 7.55 -13.07
C THR A 112 -5.45 6.92 -13.58
N PRO A 113 -4.92 5.89 -12.92
CA PRO A 113 -3.65 5.29 -13.32
C PRO A 113 -3.78 4.54 -14.64
N ARG A 114 -2.79 4.72 -15.52
CA ARG A 114 -2.71 4.03 -16.83
C ARG A 114 -1.62 2.97 -16.88
N ARG A 115 -0.61 3.08 -16.05
CA ARG A 115 0.49 2.12 -15.93
C ARG A 115 0.47 1.53 -14.54
N VAL A 116 -0.17 0.39 -14.42
CA VAL A 116 -0.37 -0.27 -13.14
C VAL A 116 0.61 -1.44 -13.00
N LEU A 117 1.34 -1.46 -11.91
CA LEU A 117 2.26 -2.52 -11.53
C LEU A 117 1.66 -3.36 -10.40
N ALA A 118 1.40 -4.65 -10.67
CA ALA A 118 1.04 -5.63 -9.66
C ALA A 118 2.30 -6.34 -9.16
N ALA A 119 2.67 -6.13 -7.90
CA ALA A 119 3.78 -6.82 -7.25
C ALA A 119 3.25 -8.07 -6.52
N ILE A 120 3.59 -9.26 -7.02
CA ILE A 120 3.11 -10.54 -6.51
C ILE A 120 4.24 -11.42 -5.99
N ASP A 121 3.89 -12.37 -5.11
CA ASP A 121 4.79 -13.42 -4.67
C ASP A 121 4.08 -14.79 -4.73
N PRO A 122 4.32 -15.59 -5.77
CA PRO A 122 3.73 -16.91 -5.92
C PRO A 122 4.39 -17.98 -5.03
N MET A 123 5.33 -17.60 -4.16
CA MET A 123 6.13 -18.53 -3.34
C MET A 123 6.16 -18.11 -1.86
N PRO A 124 5.92 -19.02 -0.90
CA PRO A 124 5.40 -20.38 -1.11
C PRO A 124 3.94 -20.35 -1.54
N ALA A 125 3.55 -21.31 -2.38
CA ALA A 125 2.16 -21.45 -2.80
C ALA A 125 1.34 -22.02 -1.63
N THR A 126 0.60 -21.16 -0.94
CA THR A 126 -0.38 -21.51 0.09
C THR A 126 -1.71 -20.86 -0.28
N ASP A 127 -2.83 -21.41 0.20
CA ASP A 127 -4.16 -20.84 -0.08
C ASP A 127 -4.25 -19.36 0.30
N ARG A 128 -3.57 -18.98 1.37
CA ARG A 128 -3.55 -17.58 1.84
C ARG A 128 -2.76 -16.68 0.90
N SER A 129 -1.58 -17.11 0.45
CA SER A 129 -0.77 -16.32 -0.50
C SER A 129 -1.42 -16.26 -1.87
N ASP A 130 -2.02 -17.35 -2.32
CA ASP A 130 -2.76 -17.41 -3.59
C ASP A 130 -3.98 -16.50 -3.59
N ASN A 131 -4.73 -16.45 -2.48
CA ASN A 131 -5.86 -15.52 -2.32
C ASN A 131 -5.41 -14.06 -2.32
N LEU A 132 -4.30 -13.72 -1.65
CA LEU A 132 -3.76 -12.37 -1.66
C LEU A 132 -3.26 -11.98 -3.05
N ASN A 133 -2.51 -12.85 -3.72
CA ASN A 133 -2.06 -12.62 -5.09
C ASN A 133 -3.24 -12.41 -6.04
N ARG A 134 -4.32 -13.18 -5.87
CA ARG A 134 -5.57 -13.01 -6.62
C ARG A 134 -6.15 -11.62 -6.43
N GLN A 135 -6.33 -11.18 -5.18
CA GLN A 135 -6.84 -9.84 -4.87
C GLN A 135 -5.97 -8.73 -5.45
N ILE A 136 -4.63 -8.88 -5.39
CA ILE A 136 -3.69 -7.92 -6.00
C ILE A 136 -3.93 -7.84 -7.51
N LEU A 137 -3.99 -8.97 -8.19
CA LEU A 137 -4.14 -9.07 -9.65
C LEU A 137 -5.50 -8.55 -10.11
N GLU A 138 -6.59 -8.91 -9.42
CA GLU A 138 -7.95 -8.42 -9.70
C GLU A 138 -8.01 -6.90 -9.56
N THR A 139 -7.54 -6.37 -8.43
CA THR A 139 -7.53 -4.92 -8.18
C THR A 139 -6.67 -4.18 -9.20
N ALA A 140 -5.46 -4.68 -9.48
CA ALA A 140 -4.57 -4.06 -10.45
C ALA A 140 -5.15 -4.08 -11.89
N SER A 141 -5.81 -5.18 -12.27
CA SER A 141 -6.50 -5.29 -13.56
C SER A 141 -7.65 -4.28 -13.69
N GLN A 142 -8.48 -4.16 -12.66
CA GLN A 142 -9.58 -3.18 -12.62
C GLN A 142 -9.04 -1.74 -12.73
N MET A 143 -7.99 -1.41 -11.98
CA MET A 143 -7.37 -0.09 -12.04
C MET A 143 -6.81 0.23 -13.43
N ALA A 144 -6.13 -0.72 -14.07
CA ALA A 144 -5.60 -0.57 -15.41
C ALA A 144 -6.72 -0.40 -16.45
N GLN A 145 -7.80 -1.17 -16.35
CA GLN A 145 -8.97 -1.08 -17.24
C GLN A 145 -9.68 0.27 -17.10
N MET A 146 -9.92 0.74 -15.88
CA MET A 146 -10.52 2.06 -15.64
C MET A 146 -9.72 3.19 -16.29
N GLY A 147 -8.39 3.08 -16.31
CA GLY A 147 -7.50 4.05 -16.96
C GLY A 147 -7.33 3.86 -18.46
N GLY A 148 -7.90 2.81 -19.05
CA GLY A 148 -7.63 2.43 -20.43
C GLY A 148 -6.13 2.16 -20.68
N GLY A 149 -5.46 1.62 -19.67
CA GLY A 149 -4.01 1.49 -19.62
C GLY A 149 -3.51 0.03 -19.67
N ARG A 150 -2.26 -0.16 -19.22
CA ARG A 150 -1.59 -1.46 -19.21
C ARG A 150 -1.38 -1.97 -17.77
N LEU A 151 -1.38 -3.30 -17.65
CA LEU A 151 -1.02 -4.01 -16.44
C LEU A 151 0.35 -4.68 -16.63
N ASP A 152 1.29 -4.37 -15.77
CA ASP A 152 2.54 -5.10 -15.62
C ASP A 152 2.47 -5.93 -14.35
N VAL A 153 2.78 -7.23 -14.42
CA VAL A 153 2.84 -8.15 -13.28
C VAL A 153 4.30 -8.47 -13.01
N LEU A 154 4.76 -8.18 -11.81
CA LEU A 154 6.15 -8.35 -11.41
C LEU A 154 6.30 -9.31 -10.24
N HIS A 155 7.17 -10.31 -10.44
CA HIS A 155 7.69 -11.13 -9.38
C HIS A 155 9.22 -10.93 -9.26
N GLY A 156 9.66 -10.41 -8.12
CA GLY A 156 11.09 -10.29 -7.78
C GLY A 156 11.57 -11.50 -6.97
N TRP A 157 12.65 -12.15 -7.38
CA TRP A 157 13.18 -13.32 -6.69
C TRP A 157 14.71 -13.25 -6.50
N HIS A 158 15.21 -13.89 -5.47
CA HIS A 158 16.66 -14.01 -5.23
C HIS A 158 16.98 -15.34 -4.55
N LEU A 159 18.21 -15.82 -4.72
CA LEU A 159 18.67 -17.02 -4.00
C LEU A 159 18.94 -16.66 -2.54
N PRO A 160 18.27 -17.30 -1.57
CA PRO A 160 18.58 -17.11 -0.16
C PRO A 160 20.02 -17.46 0.15
N GLY A 161 20.75 -16.56 0.82
CA GLY A 161 22.13 -16.82 1.22
C GLY A 161 23.16 -16.79 0.10
N GLU A 162 22.84 -16.29 -1.10
CA GLU A 162 23.75 -16.23 -2.25
C GLU A 162 25.10 -15.61 -1.92
N SER A 163 25.13 -14.53 -1.14
CA SER A 163 26.39 -13.91 -0.69
C SER A 163 27.26 -14.86 0.14
N ARG A 164 26.65 -15.74 0.95
CA ARG A 164 27.40 -16.75 1.72
C ARG A 164 27.95 -17.85 0.83
N LEU A 165 27.22 -18.22 -0.22
CA LEU A 165 27.66 -19.19 -1.21
C LEU A 165 28.82 -18.66 -2.07
N THR A 166 28.86 -17.35 -2.29
CA THR A 166 29.88 -16.67 -3.11
C THR A 166 31.13 -16.32 -2.28
N PHE A 167 30.94 -15.75 -1.09
CA PHE A 167 32.02 -15.17 -0.27
C PHE A 167 32.23 -15.89 1.06
N GLY A 168 31.45 -16.91 1.40
CA GLY A 168 31.51 -17.66 2.64
C GLY A 168 32.74 -18.61 2.71
N ARG A 169 32.88 -19.27 3.86
CA ARG A 169 33.96 -20.28 4.06
C ARG A 169 33.86 -21.47 3.10
N THR A 170 32.64 -21.86 2.76
CA THR A 170 32.37 -22.94 1.79
C THR A 170 31.85 -22.31 0.51
N LYS A 171 32.80 -21.93 -0.35
CA LYS A 171 32.44 -21.35 -1.68
C LYS A 171 32.00 -22.46 -2.61
N ILE A 172 30.98 -22.19 -3.39
CA ILE A 172 30.61 -23.02 -4.54
C ILE A 172 31.23 -22.45 -5.81
N SER A 173 31.46 -23.31 -6.81
CA SER A 173 32.01 -22.85 -8.09
C SER A 173 31.00 -21.91 -8.80
N PRO A 174 31.48 -20.91 -9.58
CA PRO A 174 30.63 -20.04 -10.36
C PRO A 174 29.62 -20.77 -11.22
N ASP A 175 30.04 -21.86 -11.90
CA ASP A 175 29.16 -22.67 -12.75
C ASP A 175 28.04 -23.36 -11.95
N LYS A 176 28.34 -23.76 -10.70
CA LYS A 176 27.33 -24.35 -9.82
C LYS A 176 26.30 -23.31 -9.38
N LEU A 177 26.77 -22.11 -9.05
CA LEU A 177 25.92 -21.00 -8.68
C LEU A 177 25.01 -20.59 -9.86
N GLU A 178 25.56 -20.52 -11.07
CA GLU A 178 24.79 -20.18 -12.27
C GLU A 178 23.70 -21.23 -12.56
N ARG A 179 24.01 -22.52 -12.45
CA ARG A 179 23.00 -23.58 -12.56
C ARG A 179 21.91 -23.47 -11.50
N MET A 180 22.27 -23.08 -10.26
CA MET A 180 21.29 -22.85 -9.19
C MET A 180 20.37 -21.65 -9.53
N ARG A 181 20.92 -20.55 -10.06
CA ARG A 181 20.15 -19.39 -10.51
C ARG A 181 19.18 -19.76 -11.64
N ALA A 182 19.68 -20.43 -12.68
CA ALA A 182 18.87 -20.85 -13.80
C ALA A 182 17.70 -21.78 -13.38
N MET A 183 17.99 -22.71 -12.45
CA MET A 183 16.95 -23.59 -11.91
C MET A 183 15.93 -22.80 -11.06
N ALA A 184 16.38 -21.89 -10.22
CA ALA A 184 15.51 -21.04 -9.42
C ALA A 184 14.63 -20.17 -10.31
N GLU A 185 15.22 -19.51 -11.33
CA GLU A 185 14.44 -18.70 -12.29
C GLU A 185 13.36 -19.53 -12.97
N LYS A 186 13.69 -20.74 -13.44
CA LYS A 186 12.71 -21.63 -14.07
C LYS A 186 11.55 -21.93 -13.13
N VAL A 187 11.82 -22.23 -11.85
CA VAL A 187 10.80 -22.52 -10.85
C VAL A 187 9.92 -21.30 -10.59
N HIS A 188 10.54 -20.13 -10.37
CA HIS A 188 9.81 -18.89 -10.12
C HIS A 188 8.93 -18.49 -11.32
N ARG A 189 9.45 -18.62 -12.53
CA ARG A 189 8.70 -18.35 -13.77
C ARG A 189 7.52 -19.30 -13.93
N GLN A 190 7.73 -20.61 -13.70
CA GLN A 190 6.67 -21.61 -13.77
C GLN A 190 5.56 -21.29 -12.77
N LYS A 191 5.90 -21.04 -11.50
CA LYS A 191 4.91 -20.73 -10.46
C LYS A 191 4.13 -19.45 -10.75
N THR A 192 4.78 -18.45 -11.34
CA THR A 192 4.11 -17.22 -11.74
C THR A 192 3.17 -17.44 -12.91
N ASN A 193 3.58 -18.22 -13.91
CA ASN A 193 2.72 -18.62 -15.03
C ASN A 193 1.50 -19.41 -14.55
N ASP A 194 1.70 -20.42 -13.69
CA ASP A 194 0.60 -21.24 -13.12
C ASP A 194 -0.43 -20.35 -12.39
N LEU A 195 0.04 -19.32 -11.69
CA LEU A 195 -0.85 -18.36 -11.02
C LEU A 195 -1.66 -17.54 -12.05
N LEU A 196 -0.98 -16.99 -13.06
CA LEU A 196 -1.65 -16.18 -14.11
C LEU A 196 -2.61 -17.00 -14.95
N GLU A 197 -2.29 -18.26 -15.27
CA GLU A 197 -3.19 -19.16 -16.00
C GLU A 197 -4.50 -19.38 -15.23
N ARG A 198 -4.43 -19.55 -13.92
CA ARG A 198 -5.64 -19.63 -13.06
C ARG A 198 -6.47 -18.35 -13.04
N MET A 199 -5.88 -17.23 -13.46
CA MET A 199 -6.49 -15.89 -13.42
C MET A 199 -6.87 -15.36 -14.82
N GLN A 200 -6.70 -16.15 -15.88
CA GLN A 200 -6.92 -15.70 -17.28
C GLN A 200 -8.29 -15.09 -17.54
N SER A 201 -9.33 -15.58 -16.86
CA SER A 201 -10.69 -15.02 -16.99
C SER A 201 -10.82 -13.60 -16.41
N THR A 202 -9.94 -13.22 -15.50
CA THR A 202 -9.97 -11.93 -14.78
C THR A 202 -8.97 -10.93 -15.35
N ILE A 203 -7.84 -11.45 -15.91
CA ILE A 203 -6.74 -10.63 -16.43
C ILE A 203 -6.71 -10.79 -17.94
N SER A 204 -7.33 -9.85 -18.67
CA SER A 204 -7.46 -9.95 -20.14
C SER A 204 -6.15 -9.74 -20.90
N SER A 205 -5.22 -8.94 -20.34
CA SER A 205 -3.87 -8.78 -20.87
C SER A 205 -2.94 -8.24 -19.77
N ALA A 206 -1.83 -8.92 -19.54
CA ALA A 206 -0.81 -8.47 -18.62
C ALA A 206 0.58 -8.82 -19.14
N ASN A 207 1.54 -7.91 -18.94
CA ASN A 207 2.94 -8.17 -19.23
C ASN A 207 3.59 -8.80 -18.00
N LEU A 208 4.11 -10.03 -18.14
CA LEU A 208 4.75 -10.74 -17.05
C LEU A 208 6.25 -10.45 -16.99
N HIS A 209 6.72 -10.09 -15.80
CA HIS A 209 8.12 -9.85 -15.48
C HIS A 209 8.55 -10.69 -14.29
N VAL A 210 9.48 -11.62 -14.50
CA VAL A 210 10.15 -12.40 -13.45
C VAL A 210 11.60 -11.97 -13.40
N VAL A 211 11.98 -11.25 -12.35
CA VAL A 211 13.25 -10.53 -12.27
C VAL A 211 14.07 -10.99 -11.06
N GLN A 212 15.34 -11.32 -11.30
CA GLN A 212 16.26 -11.60 -10.21
C GLN A 212 16.66 -10.32 -9.48
N GLY A 213 16.51 -10.32 -8.16
CA GLY A 213 16.84 -9.20 -7.29
C GLY A 213 16.03 -9.23 -6.00
N LYS A 214 16.43 -8.42 -5.03
CA LYS A 214 15.63 -8.29 -3.80
C LYS A 214 14.27 -7.68 -4.13
N PRO A 215 13.16 -8.24 -3.64
CA PRO A 215 11.82 -7.82 -4.03
C PRO A 215 11.58 -6.30 -3.94
N THR A 216 11.97 -5.66 -2.84
CA THR A 216 11.83 -4.20 -2.68
C THR A 216 12.56 -3.41 -3.77
N GLU A 217 13.82 -3.74 -4.01
CA GLU A 217 14.65 -3.04 -5.00
C GLU A 217 14.12 -3.28 -6.41
N THR A 218 13.68 -4.50 -6.68
CA THR A 218 13.10 -4.89 -7.97
C THR A 218 11.80 -4.13 -8.27
N VAL A 219 10.89 -4.05 -7.29
CA VAL A 219 9.62 -3.32 -7.45
C VAL A 219 9.87 -1.83 -7.68
N LEU A 220 10.72 -1.20 -6.86
CA LEU A 220 10.99 0.24 -6.96
C LEU A 220 11.69 0.61 -8.27
N SER A 221 12.73 -0.14 -8.66
CA SER A 221 13.47 0.12 -9.91
C SER A 221 12.61 -0.15 -11.14
N PHE A 222 11.76 -1.17 -11.11
CA PHE A 222 10.81 -1.44 -12.18
C PHE A 222 9.80 -0.31 -12.32
N ALA A 223 9.16 0.10 -11.22
CA ALA A 223 8.18 1.17 -11.22
C ALA A 223 8.76 2.49 -11.76
N GLU A 224 10.00 2.82 -11.41
CA GLU A 224 10.69 4.03 -11.91
C GLU A 224 11.02 3.91 -13.40
N ARG A 225 11.61 2.79 -13.83
CA ARG A 225 11.99 2.54 -15.24
C ARG A 225 10.78 2.57 -16.17
N GLU A 226 9.72 1.89 -15.80
CA GLU A 226 8.48 1.79 -16.59
C GLU A 226 7.54 2.98 -16.35
N LYS A 227 7.90 3.91 -15.47
CA LYS A 227 7.10 5.08 -15.09
C LYS A 227 5.69 4.64 -14.66
N SER A 228 5.60 3.68 -13.78
CA SER A 228 4.32 3.20 -13.25
C SER A 228 3.59 4.33 -12.51
N ASP A 229 2.29 4.42 -12.71
CA ASP A 229 1.43 5.41 -12.04
C ASP A 229 0.95 4.89 -10.68
N LEU A 230 0.80 3.55 -10.57
CA LEU A 230 0.32 2.86 -9.38
C LEU A 230 1.05 1.53 -9.18
N ILE A 231 1.49 1.28 -7.95
CA ILE A 231 1.95 -0.04 -7.49
C ILE A 231 0.85 -0.65 -6.64
N VAL A 232 0.38 -1.85 -6.99
CA VAL A 232 -0.54 -2.66 -6.17
C VAL A 232 0.25 -3.78 -5.52
N ILE A 233 0.23 -3.84 -4.19
CA ILE A 233 1.07 -4.76 -3.40
C ILE A 233 0.33 -5.30 -2.19
N GLY A 234 0.57 -6.56 -1.83
CA GLY A 234 0.02 -7.17 -0.63
C GLY A 234 0.77 -6.78 0.65
N THR A 235 0.06 -6.67 1.76
CA THR A 235 0.64 -6.31 3.06
C THR A 235 1.01 -7.49 3.95
N ALA A 236 0.73 -8.74 3.54
CA ALA A 236 1.05 -9.89 4.37
C ALA A 236 2.54 -10.24 4.31
N ASP A 237 3.10 -10.56 5.49
CA ASP A 237 4.31 -11.35 5.57
C ASP A 237 3.92 -12.83 5.55
N GLN A 238 4.53 -13.61 4.67
CA GLN A 238 4.27 -15.04 4.54
C GLN A 238 4.69 -15.83 5.78
N SER A 239 5.62 -15.30 6.57
CA SER A 239 6.12 -15.90 7.82
C SER A 239 5.29 -15.54 9.05
N ALA A 240 4.34 -14.61 8.94
CA ALA A 240 3.61 -14.11 10.11
C ALA A 240 2.47 -15.05 10.53
N LEU A 241 2.73 -15.80 11.57
CA LEU A 241 1.69 -16.38 12.42
C LEU A 241 0.80 -15.25 12.96
N ALA A 242 -0.50 -15.31 12.67
CA ALA A 242 -1.54 -14.46 13.25
C ALA A 242 -1.63 -12.98 12.81
N GLY A 243 -1.44 -12.65 11.54
CA GLY A 243 -2.13 -11.45 10.97
C GLY A 243 -1.65 -10.07 11.39
N MET A 244 -0.56 -9.92 12.14
CA MET A 244 -0.15 -8.63 12.72
C MET A 244 1.07 -7.96 12.08
N LEU A 245 1.83 -8.64 11.24
CA LEU A 245 3.06 -8.08 10.69
C LEU A 245 2.87 -7.63 9.25
N LEU A 246 3.22 -6.39 9.00
CA LEU A 246 3.38 -5.85 7.66
C LEU A 246 4.60 -6.53 7.03
N GLY A 247 4.46 -7.05 5.81
CA GLY A 247 5.58 -7.60 5.06
C GLY A 247 6.67 -6.54 4.84
N SER A 248 7.91 -6.91 5.11
CA SER A 248 9.06 -6.00 4.99
C SER A 248 9.19 -5.37 3.59
N THR A 249 8.79 -6.10 2.56
CA THR A 249 8.76 -5.60 1.18
C THR A 249 7.74 -4.49 1.01
N ALA A 250 6.49 -4.71 1.44
CA ALA A 250 5.42 -3.71 1.33
C ALA A 250 5.75 -2.44 2.13
N GLU A 251 6.26 -2.58 3.34
CA GLU A 251 6.69 -1.47 4.18
C GLU A 251 7.78 -0.65 3.49
N SER A 252 8.83 -1.32 3.02
CA SER A 252 9.95 -0.66 2.35
C SER A 252 9.56 -0.02 1.01
N VAL A 253 8.64 -0.65 0.26
CA VAL A 253 8.12 -0.06 -0.99
C VAL A 253 7.36 1.21 -0.68
N VAL A 254 6.45 1.18 0.31
CA VAL A 254 5.71 2.37 0.72
C VAL A 254 6.62 3.48 1.20
N GLU A 255 7.62 3.17 2.02
CA GLU A 255 8.55 4.18 2.54
C GLU A 255 9.41 4.85 1.47
N LYS A 256 9.78 4.12 0.41
CA LYS A 256 10.77 4.56 -0.58
C LYS A 256 10.19 4.91 -1.94
N SER A 257 8.94 4.55 -2.20
CA SER A 257 8.31 4.77 -3.51
C SER A 257 8.07 6.25 -3.79
N ARG A 258 8.23 6.61 -5.05
CA ARG A 258 7.79 7.89 -5.63
C ARG A 258 6.54 7.73 -6.48
N THR A 259 6.01 6.52 -6.52
CA THR A 259 4.79 6.14 -7.23
C THR A 259 3.68 5.91 -6.22
N SER A 260 2.43 6.19 -6.56
CA SER A 260 1.28 5.84 -5.73
C SER A 260 1.29 4.35 -5.39
N VAL A 261 0.90 4.01 -4.16
CA VAL A 261 0.88 2.61 -3.70
C VAL A 261 -0.51 2.27 -3.17
N LEU A 262 -1.10 1.19 -3.69
CA LEU A 262 -2.32 0.58 -3.18
C LEU A 262 -1.94 -0.72 -2.45
N ALA A 263 -2.08 -0.69 -1.14
CA ALA A 263 -1.73 -1.79 -0.26
C ALA A 263 -2.97 -2.66 0.04
N ILE A 264 -2.94 -3.92 -0.41
CA ILE A 264 -4.05 -4.88 -0.28
C ILE A 264 -3.86 -5.71 0.99
N LYS A 265 -4.95 -5.86 1.76
CA LYS A 265 -4.99 -6.68 2.95
C LYS A 265 -5.27 -8.14 2.63
N PRO A 266 -4.62 -9.09 3.33
CA PRO A 266 -5.02 -10.48 3.19
C PRO A 266 -6.44 -10.70 3.73
N GLN A 267 -7.17 -11.61 3.12
CA GLN A 267 -8.52 -11.98 3.56
C GLN A 267 -8.52 -12.38 5.04
N GLY A 268 -9.52 -11.89 5.79
CA GLY A 268 -9.65 -12.14 7.23
C GLY A 268 -8.70 -11.33 8.11
N PHE A 269 -8.05 -10.29 7.56
CA PHE A 269 -7.29 -9.37 8.40
C PHE A 269 -8.22 -8.58 9.31
N THR A 270 -7.92 -8.57 10.60
CA THR A 270 -8.64 -7.79 11.60
C THR A 270 -7.74 -6.71 12.19
N SER A 271 -8.30 -5.51 12.36
CA SER A 271 -7.55 -4.39 12.93
C SER A 271 -7.22 -4.64 14.40
N PRO A 272 -5.99 -4.36 14.86
CA PRO A 272 -5.68 -4.37 16.30
C PRO A 272 -6.22 -3.12 17.04
N ILE A 273 -6.82 -2.19 16.33
CA ILE A 273 -7.45 -0.99 16.92
C ILE A 273 -8.84 -1.39 17.41
N LYS A 274 -9.15 -1.03 18.65
CA LYS A 274 -10.50 -1.25 19.21
C LYS A 274 -11.47 -0.23 18.61
N PRO A 275 -12.68 -0.64 18.23
CA PRO A 275 -13.78 0.29 17.95
C PRO A 275 -14.01 1.27 19.11
N ARG A 276 -14.76 2.33 18.86
CA ARG A 276 -15.21 3.24 19.93
C ARG A 276 -16.22 2.57 20.83
#